data_8fbd2130f62929654329ae60e5bbf579
#
_entry.id   8fbd2130f62929654329ae60e5bbf579
#
_cell.length_a   1.000
_cell.length_b   1.000
_cell.length_c   1.000
_cell.angle_alpha   90.00
_cell.angle_beta   90.00
_cell.angle_gamma   90.00
#
_symmetry.space_group_name_H-M   'P 1'
#
loop_
_entity.id
_entity.type
_entity.pdbx_description
1 polymer ?
#
loop_
_entity_poly.entity_id
_entity_poly.type
_entity_poly.pdbx_seq_one_letter_code
_entity_poly.pdbx_strand_id
1 'polypeptide(L)'
;KIGKTKARQKLFNANGALVRPPIEYQALRERGLIPPEEDSFTLLQGDIISSNAAYFLGERITGTKFTIASSTCDLVPGRRQYATLLRLQPVTSDNPHAKQLLGEMLKFTSTQRMYLPPLPGDRDTVLANAVLFDGVVQIRLEDLLMSTRHASLSLVGWRIFGSLVRTIMVRAGDSEVKMRTSLQAGTEF
;
A
#
# COMPACT_ATOMS: atom_id res chain seq x y z
N LYS A 1 -6.57 -16.97 12.30
CA LYS A 1 -6.22 -16.48 10.93
C LYS A 1 -7.40 -16.60 9.94
N ILE A 2 -8.13 -17.71 9.91
CA ILE A 2 -9.27 -17.96 8.99
C ILE A 2 -10.41 -16.93 9.17
N GLY A 3 -10.73 -16.52 10.39
CA GLY A 3 -11.76 -15.53 10.66
C GLY A 3 -11.48 -14.15 10.06
N LYS A 4 -10.22 -13.69 10.15
CA LYS A 4 -9.79 -12.38 9.58
C LYS A 4 -9.86 -12.37 8.05
N THR A 5 -9.59 -13.50 7.39
CA THR A 5 -9.67 -13.63 5.93
C THR A 5 -11.10 -13.53 5.44
N LYS A 6 -12.00 -14.31 6.06
CA LYS A 6 -13.43 -14.28 5.71
C LYS A 6 -14.02 -12.88 5.92
N ALA A 7 -13.64 -12.20 7.00
CA ALA A 7 -14.07 -10.83 7.26
C ALA A 7 -13.58 -9.85 6.19
N ARG A 8 -12.30 -9.94 5.76
CA ARG A 8 -11.74 -9.09 4.70
C ARG A 8 -12.43 -9.34 3.36
N GLN A 9 -12.64 -10.59 2.97
CA GLN A 9 -13.31 -10.94 1.73
C GLN A 9 -14.78 -10.52 1.75
N LYS A 10 -15.47 -10.67 2.88
CA LYS A 10 -16.84 -10.18 3.06
C LYS A 10 -16.89 -8.67 2.94
N LEU A 11 -15.93 -7.95 3.52
CA LEU A 11 -15.84 -6.50 3.41
C LEU A 11 -15.64 -6.06 1.95
N PHE A 12 -14.74 -6.71 1.22
CA PHE A 12 -14.50 -6.44 -0.21
C PHE A 12 -15.77 -6.71 -1.03
N ASN A 13 -16.38 -7.86 -0.88
CA ASN A 13 -17.58 -8.24 -1.64
C ASN A 13 -18.78 -7.35 -1.34
N ALA A 14 -18.91 -6.86 -0.11
CA ALA A 14 -20.02 -5.99 0.30
C ALA A 14 -19.87 -4.53 -0.17
N ASN A 15 -18.62 -4.04 -0.29
CA ASN A 15 -18.34 -2.61 -0.53
C ASN A 15 -17.72 -2.34 -1.91
N GLY A 16 -17.53 -3.34 -2.75
CA GLY A 16 -17.10 -3.19 -4.14
C GLY A 16 -15.62 -2.86 -4.32
N ALA A 17 -15.32 -1.95 -5.22
CA ALA A 17 -13.97 -1.70 -5.73
C ALA A 17 -12.93 -1.32 -4.65
N LEU A 18 -11.72 -1.92 -4.77
CA LEU A 18 -10.56 -1.59 -3.92
C LEU A 18 -9.92 -0.24 -4.29
N VAL A 19 -10.04 0.15 -5.54
CA VAL A 19 -9.46 1.37 -6.09
C VAL A 19 -10.55 2.29 -6.64
N ARG A 20 -10.24 3.56 -6.72
CA ARG A 20 -11.07 4.62 -7.28
C ARG A 20 -10.19 5.61 -8.04
N PRO A 21 -10.76 6.50 -8.86
CA PRO A 21 -10.01 7.65 -9.38
C PRO A 21 -9.31 8.41 -8.25
N PRO A 22 -8.21 9.11 -8.55
CA PRO A 22 -7.48 9.89 -7.55
C PRO A 22 -8.40 10.76 -6.70
N ILE A 23 -8.17 10.76 -5.39
CA ILE A 23 -8.94 11.60 -4.46
C ILE A 23 -8.35 13.01 -4.53
N GLU A 24 -9.11 13.95 -5.03
CA GLU A 24 -8.74 15.36 -5.10
C GLU A 24 -9.13 16.05 -3.79
N TYR A 25 -8.15 16.17 -2.88
CA TYR A 25 -8.36 16.75 -1.55
C TYR A 25 -8.83 18.21 -1.65
N GLN A 26 -8.25 18.98 -2.56
CA GLN A 26 -8.63 20.36 -2.79
C GLN A 26 -10.12 20.48 -3.20
N ALA A 27 -10.57 19.61 -4.11
CA ALA A 27 -11.98 19.61 -4.53
C ALA A 27 -12.94 19.24 -3.38
N LEU A 28 -12.51 18.40 -2.42
CA LEU A 28 -13.30 18.10 -1.21
C LEU A 28 -13.38 19.31 -0.28
N ARG A 29 -12.29 20.05 -0.13
CA ARG A 29 -12.22 21.30 0.66
C ARG A 29 -13.13 22.38 0.05
N GLU A 30 -13.04 22.61 -1.26
CA GLU A 30 -13.89 23.57 -1.97
C GLU A 30 -15.39 23.26 -1.84
N ARG A 31 -15.74 21.99 -1.68
CA ARG A 31 -17.11 21.53 -1.42
C ARG A 31 -17.52 21.59 0.05
N GLY A 32 -16.68 22.11 0.93
CA GLY A 32 -16.94 22.21 2.37
C GLY A 32 -16.97 20.87 3.11
N LEU A 33 -16.43 19.79 2.51
CA LEU A 33 -16.39 18.46 3.12
C LEU A 33 -15.18 18.28 4.04
N ILE A 34 -14.22 19.20 3.99
CA ILE A 34 -13.02 19.24 4.80
C ILE A 34 -12.86 20.64 5.37
N PRO A 35 -12.62 20.81 6.69
CA PRO A 35 -12.41 22.10 7.32
C PRO A 35 -11.25 22.88 6.69
N PRO A 36 -11.36 24.20 6.56
CA PRO A 36 -10.29 25.04 5.98
C PRO A 36 -8.97 25.00 6.74
N GLU A 37 -9.03 24.78 8.05
CA GLU A 37 -7.87 24.70 8.96
C GLU A 37 -7.12 23.38 8.92
N GLU A 38 -7.67 22.34 8.31
CA GLU A 38 -6.94 21.09 8.13
C GLU A 38 -5.81 21.23 7.10
N ASP A 39 -4.72 20.50 7.34
CA ASP A 39 -3.61 20.42 6.40
C ASP A 39 -4.10 19.99 5.01
N SER A 40 -3.57 20.64 3.98
CA SER A 40 -3.85 20.29 2.59
C SER A 40 -3.01 19.08 2.19
N PHE A 41 -3.64 17.93 2.04
CA PHE A 41 -2.97 16.73 1.57
C PHE A 41 -3.04 16.63 0.04
N THR A 42 -1.89 16.66 -0.62
CA THR A 42 -1.79 16.46 -2.08
C THR A 42 -1.81 14.98 -2.42
N LEU A 43 -1.17 14.16 -1.58
CA LEU A 43 -1.05 12.71 -1.74
C LEU A 43 -1.53 12.01 -0.47
N LEU A 44 -2.11 10.84 -0.64
CA LEU A 44 -2.66 10.03 0.45
C LEU A 44 -1.93 8.69 0.54
N GLN A 45 -1.86 8.11 1.74
CA GLN A 45 -1.48 6.72 1.90
C GLN A 45 -2.39 5.82 1.06
N GLY A 46 -1.80 4.95 0.26
CA GLY A 46 -2.52 4.08 -0.66
C GLY A 46 -2.76 4.69 -2.04
N ASP A 47 -2.31 5.92 -2.30
CA ASP A 47 -2.29 6.43 -3.67
C ASP A 47 -1.35 5.59 -4.53
N ILE A 48 -1.76 5.38 -5.77
CA ILE A 48 -1.02 4.62 -6.77
C ILE A 48 -0.40 5.62 -7.74
N ILE A 49 0.92 5.59 -7.81
CA ILE A 49 1.72 6.56 -8.54
C ILE A 49 2.71 5.88 -9.48
N SER A 50 3.25 6.63 -10.42
CA SER A 50 4.50 6.33 -11.12
C SER A 50 5.48 7.47 -10.93
N SER A 51 6.74 7.14 -10.76
CA SER A 51 7.85 8.08 -10.62
C SER A 51 9.12 7.50 -11.21
N ASN A 52 9.94 8.37 -11.76
CA ASN A 52 11.28 8.02 -12.23
C ASN A 52 12.37 8.34 -11.20
N ALA A 53 12.01 8.76 -9.99
CA ALA A 53 12.94 9.12 -8.91
C ALA A 53 12.93 8.13 -7.74
N ALA A 54 12.35 6.95 -7.92
CA ALA A 54 12.33 5.91 -6.91
C ALA A 54 13.61 5.04 -6.97
N TYR A 55 14.15 4.67 -5.80
CA TYR A 55 15.37 3.87 -5.70
C TYR A 55 15.13 2.64 -4.83
N PHE A 56 15.69 1.51 -5.27
CA PHE A 56 15.72 0.26 -4.55
C PHE A 56 17.15 -0.27 -4.52
N LEU A 57 17.71 -0.45 -3.32
CA LEU A 57 19.09 -0.91 -3.12
C LEU A 57 20.13 -0.09 -3.90
N GLY A 58 19.91 1.22 -4.05
CA GLY A 58 20.81 2.10 -4.78
C GLY A 58 20.55 2.17 -6.29
N GLU A 59 19.68 1.32 -6.83
CA GLU A 59 19.31 1.33 -8.25
C GLU A 59 18.03 2.12 -8.49
N ARG A 60 18.03 2.91 -9.55
CA ARG A 60 16.86 3.67 -10.00
C ARG A 60 15.85 2.74 -10.64
N ILE A 61 14.61 2.79 -10.16
CA ILE A 61 13.52 1.96 -10.71
C ILE A 61 12.64 2.83 -11.61
N THR A 62 12.47 2.39 -12.85
CA THR A 62 11.64 3.06 -13.84
C THR A 62 10.60 2.10 -14.42
N GLY A 63 9.55 2.63 -15.06
CA GLY A 63 8.55 1.84 -15.80
C GLY A 63 7.63 0.99 -14.93
N THR A 64 7.59 1.22 -13.62
CA THR A 64 6.68 0.53 -12.72
C THR A 64 5.81 1.51 -11.93
N LYS A 65 4.69 1.01 -11.42
CA LYS A 65 3.82 1.75 -10.50
C LYS A 65 4.14 1.37 -9.06
N PHE A 66 3.78 2.25 -8.14
CA PHE A 66 3.99 2.10 -6.71
C PHE A 66 2.72 2.46 -5.95
N THR A 67 2.57 1.90 -4.76
CA THR A 67 1.57 2.33 -3.78
C THR A 67 2.28 3.05 -2.64
N ILE A 68 1.80 4.21 -2.23
CA ILE A 68 2.36 4.96 -1.11
C ILE A 68 2.05 4.23 0.19
N ALA A 69 3.11 3.82 0.91
CA ALA A 69 3.01 3.14 2.20
C ALA A 69 3.11 4.09 3.39
N SER A 70 3.82 5.20 3.25
CA SER A 70 3.89 6.24 4.28
C SER A 70 2.51 6.75 4.67
N SER A 71 2.34 7.09 5.96
CA SER A 71 1.12 7.72 6.47
C SER A 71 0.88 9.05 5.74
N THR A 72 -0.38 9.37 5.48
CA THR A 72 -0.78 10.64 4.86
C THR A 72 -0.22 11.85 5.63
N CYS A 73 -0.22 11.80 6.96
CA CYS A 73 0.32 12.87 7.80
C CYS A 73 1.84 13.08 7.60
N ASP A 74 2.58 12.04 7.26
CA ASP A 74 4.03 12.11 7.01
C ASP A 74 4.36 12.65 5.60
N LEU A 75 3.37 12.76 4.71
CA LEU A 75 3.53 13.27 3.36
C LEU A 75 3.40 14.80 3.26
N VAL A 76 3.14 15.47 4.37
CA VAL A 76 3.11 16.93 4.44
C VAL A 76 4.53 17.47 4.33
N PRO A 77 4.79 18.45 3.44
CA PRO A 77 6.11 19.06 3.30
C PRO A 77 6.69 19.53 4.64
N GLY A 78 7.97 19.25 4.88
CA GLY A 78 8.67 19.61 6.12
C GLY A 78 8.52 18.61 7.27
N ARG A 79 7.61 17.64 7.21
CA ARG A 79 7.47 16.61 8.26
C ARG A 79 8.46 15.47 8.11
N ARG A 80 8.71 15.01 6.88
CA ARG A 80 9.66 13.95 6.56
C ARG A 80 10.47 14.32 5.34
N GLN A 81 11.65 13.76 5.23
CA GLN A 81 12.53 13.93 4.07
C GLN A 81 12.22 12.88 2.97
N TYR A 82 11.85 11.68 3.39
CA TYR A 82 11.59 10.53 2.51
C TYR A 82 10.21 9.94 2.77
N ALA A 83 9.64 9.39 1.71
CA ALA A 83 8.45 8.54 1.76
C ALA A 83 8.79 7.11 1.38
N THR A 84 8.02 6.18 1.94
CA THR A 84 8.10 4.75 1.64
C THR A 84 7.02 4.38 0.63
N LEU A 85 7.44 3.68 -0.41
CA LEU A 85 6.57 3.13 -1.45
C LEU A 85 6.67 1.61 -1.46
N LEU A 86 5.63 0.95 -1.95
CA LEU A 86 5.62 -0.48 -2.26
C LEU A 86 5.45 -0.66 -3.77
N ARG A 87 6.29 -1.49 -4.37
CA ARG A 87 6.24 -1.78 -5.80
C ARG A 87 4.97 -2.52 -6.18
N LEU A 88 4.44 -2.20 -7.36
CA LEU A 88 3.40 -2.98 -8.00
C LEU A 88 4.02 -3.89 -9.06
N GLN A 89 3.59 -5.15 -9.05
CA GLN A 89 3.93 -6.13 -10.08
C GLN A 89 2.66 -6.49 -10.85
N PRO A 90 2.59 -6.23 -12.17
CA PRO A 90 1.46 -6.68 -12.97
C PRO A 90 1.44 -8.20 -13.07
N VAL A 91 0.26 -8.79 -12.93
CA VAL A 91 -0.03 -10.19 -13.19
C VAL A 91 -0.71 -10.25 -14.54
N THR A 92 -0.01 -10.77 -15.52
CA THR A 92 -0.45 -10.79 -16.92
C THR A 92 -1.02 -12.15 -17.33
N SER A 93 -1.82 -12.16 -18.39
CA SER A 93 -2.51 -13.37 -18.89
C SER A 93 -1.55 -14.43 -19.45
N ASP A 94 -0.35 -14.05 -19.85
CA ASP A 94 0.73 -14.94 -20.32
C ASP A 94 1.54 -15.57 -19.18
N ASN A 95 1.35 -15.12 -17.93
CA ASN A 95 1.99 -15.74 -16.79
C ASN A 95 1.36 -17.12 -16.50
N PRO A 96 2.09 -18.23 -16.58
CA PRO A 96 1.56 -19.56 -16.35
C PRO A 96 0.99 -19.77 -14.94
N HIS A 97 1.43 -18.97 -13.98
CA HIS A 97 0.99 -19.03 -12.58
C HIS A 97 -0.09 -17.97 -12.24
N ALA A 98 -0.60 -17.22 -13.23
CA ALA A 98 -1.54 -16.12 -12.98
C ALA A 98 -2.76 -16.56 -12.16
N LYS A 99 -3.38 -17.69 -12.51
CA LYS A 99 -4.57 -18.22 -11.82
C LYS A 99 -4.29 -18.54 -10.34
N GLN A 100 -3.14 -19.14 -10.06
CA GLN A 100 -2.72 -19.46 -8.68
C GLN A 100 -2.48 -18.19 -7.89
N LEU A 101 -1.71 -17.25 -8.44
CA LEU A 101 -1.40 -15.95 -7.82
C LEU A 101 -2.67 -15.15 -7.51
N LEU A 102 -3.60 -15.08 -8.46
CA LEU A 102 -4.90 -14.42 -8.25
C LEU A 102 -5.69 -15.09 -7.12
N GLY A 103 -5.75 -16.44 -7.12
CA GLY A 103 -6.45 -17.19 -6.07
C GLY A 103 -5.86 -16.97 -4.68
N GLU A 104 -4.56 -16.82 -4.56
CA GLU A 104 -3.86 -16.51 -3.30
C GLU A 104 -4.13 -15.07 -2.84
N MET A 105 -3.98 -14.10 -3.74
CA MET A 105 -4.15 -12.67 -3.43
C MET A 105 -5.59 -12.32 -3.05
N LEU A 106 -6.59 -12.92 -3.71
CA LEU A 106 -8.01 -12.67 -3.42
C LEU A 106 -8.46 -13.18 -2.04
N LYS A 107 -7.65 -13.99 -1.38
CA LYS A 107 -7.89 -14.39 0.02
C LYS A 107 -7.54 -13.28 1.02
N PHE A 108 -6.79 -12.25 0.60
CA PHE A 108 -6.29 -11.16 1.46
C PHE A 108 -5.61 -11.63 2.75
N THR A 109 -4.91 -12.78 2.68
CA THR A 109 -4.15 -13.36 3.80
C THR A 109 -2.66 -13.37 3.55
N SER A 110 -2.24 -13.14 2.32
CA SER A 110 -0.83 -13.13 1.95
C SER A 110 -0.09 -12.05 2.75
N THR A 111 1.06 -12.42 3.31
CA THR A 111 2.01 -11.49 3.92
C THR A 111 3.03 -10.98 2.91
N GLN A 112 2.97 -11.46 1.67
CA GLN A 112 3.89 -11.07 0.61
C GLN A 112 3.26 -10.12 -0.40
N ARG A 113 1.95 -10.30 -0.69
CA ARG A 113 1.27 -9.57 -1.76
C ARG A 113 -0.16 -9.20 -1.41
N MET A 114 -0.60 -8.03 -1.90
CA MET A 114 -2.01 -7.64 -1.88
C MET A 114 -2.52 -7.50 -3.31
N TYR A 115 -3.72 -8.00 -3.55
CA TYR A 115 -4.43 -7.84 -4.81
C TYR A 115 -4.88 -6.39 -5.03
N LEU A 116 -4.64 -5.88 -6.24
CA LEU A 116 -5.32 -4.73 -6.83
C LEU A 116 -5.87 -5.11 -8.21
N PRO A 117 -7.01 -4.55 -8.64
CA PRO A 117 -7.52 -4.75 -9.99
C PRO A 117 -6.57 -4.14 -11.03
N PRO A 118 -6.81 -4.37 -12.34
CA PRO A 118 -6.18 -3.58 -13.39
C PRO A 118 -6.37 -2.08 -13.14
N LEU A 119 -5.34 -1.31 -13.41
CA LEU A 119 -5.28 0.13 -13.13
C LEU A 119 -5.39 0.93 -14.42
N PRO A 120 -5.79 2.20 -14.38
CA PRO A 120 -5.76 3.07 -15.54
C PRO A 120 -4.39 3.06 -16.22
N GLY A 121 -4.39 2.89 -17.55
CA GLY A 121 -3.18 2.80 -18.37
C GLY A 121 -2.45 1.45 -18.33
N ASP A 122 -2.99 0.42 -17.68
CA ASP A 122 -2.50 -0.95 -17.83
C ASP A 122 -2.86 -1.49 -19.22
N ARG A 123 -2.04 -2.44 -19.71
CA ARG A 123 -2.33 -3.16 -20.96
C ARG A 123 -3.48 -4.14 -20.73
N ASP A 124 -4.23 -4.48 -21.78
CA ASP A 124 -5.34 -5.43 -21.71
C ASP A 124 -4.94 -6.83 -21.24
N THR A 125 -3.65 -7.16 -21.36
CA THR A 125 -3.07 -8.41 -20.85
C THR A 125 -2.92 -8.44 -19.32
N VAL A 126 -3.03 -7.31 -18.64
CA VAL A 126 -2.92 -7.22 -17.17
C VAL A 126 -4.23 -7.64 -16.53
N LEU A 127 -4.22 -8.77 -15.82
CA LEU A 127 -5.37 -9.31 -15.09
C LEU A 127 -5.53 -8.70 -13.71
N ALA A 128 -4.43 -8.28 -13.10
CA ALA A 128 -4.37 -7.68 -11.78
C ALA A 128 -3.00 -7.04 -11.56
N ASN A 129 -2.89 -6.28 -10.47
CA ASN A 129 -1.62 -5.82 -9.94
C ASN A 129 -1.41 -6.40 -8.52
N ALA A 130 -0.19 -6.82 -8.22
CA ALA A 130 0.22 -7.25 -6.90
C ALA A 130 1.02 -6.14 -6.21
N VAL A 131 0.55 -5.61 -5.08
CA VAL A 131 1.38 -4.80 -4.18
C VAL A 131 2.36 -5.73 -3.50
N LEU A 132 3.66 -5.52 -3.69
CA LEU A 132 4.72 -6.34 -3.10
C LEU A 132 5.13 -5.75 -1.74
N PHE A 133 4.92 -6.50 -0.67
CA PHE A 133 5.28 -6.03 0.68
C PHE A 133 6.78 -6.14 1.00
N ASP A 134 7.52 -6.95 0.24
CA ASP A 134 8.97 -7.03 0.23
C ASP A 134 9.62 -6.09 -0.80
N GLY A 135 8.81 -5.46 -1.64
CA GLY A 135 9.23 -4.48 -2.65
C GLY A 135 9.30 -3.04 -2.11
N VAL A 136 9.87 -2.85 -0.93
CA VAL A 136 9.98 -1.53 -0.27
C VAL A 136 10.97 -0.65 -1.00
N VAL A 137 10.53 0.56 -1.35
CA VAL A 137 11.29 1.56 -2.09
C VAL A 137 11.21 2.88 -1.35
N GLN A 138 12.25 3.68 -1.40
CA GLN A 138 12.26 5.05 -0.86
C GLN A 138 12.32 6.08 -1.98
N ILE A 139 11.69 7.21 -1.74
CA ILE A 139 11.71 8.38 -2.61
C ILE A 139 11.79 9.64 -1.74
N ARG A 140 12.48 10.68 -2.23
CA ARG A 140 12.42 11.99 -1.57
C ARG A 140 11.00 12.55 -1.67
N LEU A 141 10.54 13.20 -0.61
CA LEU A 141 9.18 13.75 -0.61
C LEU A 141 8.96 14.77 -1.72
N GLU A 142 9.96 15.61 -2.01
CA GLU A 142 9.91 16.57 -3.11
C GLU A 142 9.72 15.91 -4.49
N ASP A 143 10.42 14.79 -4.74
CA ASP A 143 10.28 14.00 -5.97
C ASP A 143 8.94 13.26 -6.03
N LEU A 144 8.43 12.83 -4.87
CA LEU A 144 7.12 12.20 -4.76
C LEU A 144 5.99 13.16 -5.16
N LEU A 145 6.08 14.42 -4.78
CA LEU A 145 5.09 15.45 -5.13
C LEU A 145 5.02 15.70 -6.65
N MET A 146 6.10 15.40 -7.38
CA MET A 146 6.16 15.49 -8.85
C MET A 146 5.72 14.20 -9.56
N SER A 147 5.31 13.18 -8.82
CA SER A 147 4.90 11.89 -9.39
C SER A 147 3.53 11.96 -10.05
N THR A 148 3.33 11.13 -11.07
CA THR A 148 2.01 10.98 -11.70
C THR A 148 1.13 10.07 -10.86
N ARG A 149 -0.04 10.55 -10.45
CA ARG A 149 -1.02 9.78 -9.69
C ARG A 149 -2.05 9.13 -10.62
N HIS A 150 -2.20 7.82 -10.54
CA HIS A 150 -3.08 7.02 -11.40
C HIS A 150 -4.41 6.67 -10.75
N ALA A 151 -4.40 6.37 -9.45
CA ALA A 151 -5.57 5.96 -8.68
C ALA A 151 -5.32 6.17 -7.18
N SER A 152 -6.38 6.09 -6.40
CA SER A 152 -6.34 6.04 -4.93
C SER A 152 -7.00 4.75 -4.45
N LEU A 153 -6.59 4.23 -3.29
CA LEU A 153 -7.36 3.19 -2.64
C LEU A 153 -8.72 3.74 -2.19
N SER A 154 -9.76 2.95 -2.36
CA SER A 154 -11.05 3.22 -1.73
C SER A 154 -10.93 3.09 -0.20
N LEU A 155 -11.94 3.50 0.56
CA LEU A 155 -11.96 3.30 2.02
C LEU A 155 -11.76 1.81 2.39
N VAL A 156 -12.37 0.91 1.61
CA VAL A 156 -12.23 -0.55 1.81
C VAL A 156 -10.81 -0.99 1.49
N GLY A 157 -10.29 -0.58 0.33
CA GLY A 157 -8.92 -0.89 -0.09
C GLY A 157 -7.90 -0.38 0.91
N TRP A 158 -8.05 0.86 1.39
CA TRP A 158 -7.17 1.45 2.39
C TRP A 158 -7.20 0.70 3.74
N ARG A 159 -8.39 0.30 4.22
CA ARG A 159 -8.51 -0.50 5.46
C ARG A 159 -7.84 -1.86 5.35
N ILE A 160 -8.00 -2.54 4.20
CA ILE A 160 -7.33 -3.83 3.94
C ILE A 160 -5.82 -3.61 3.87
N PHE A 161 -5.37 -2.63 3.10
CA PHE A 161 -3.96 -2.26 2.95
C PHE A 161 -3.31 -1.95 4.29
N GLY A 162 -3.89 -1.04 5.08
CA GLY A 162 -3.37 -0.66 6.39
C GLY A 162 -3.33 -1.84 7.37
N SER A 163 -4.34 -2.74 7.32
CA SER A 163 -4.33 -3.96 8.13
C SER A 163 -3.21 -4.93 7.74
N LEU A 164 -2.92 -5.06 6.44
CA LEU A 164 -1.84 -5.93 5.96
C LEU A 164 -0.47 -5.34 6.29
N VAL A 165 -0.25 -4.06 6.00
CA VAL A 165 1.00 -3.34 6.33
C VAL A 165 1.29 -3.45 7.82
N ARG A 166 0.30 -3.18 8.68
CA ARG A 166 0.48 -3.32 10.13
C ARG A 166 0.84 -4.74 10.52
N THR A 167 0.19 -5.74 9.96
CA THR A 167 0.48 -7.15 10.27
C THR A 167 1.91 -7.54 9.90
N ILE A 168 2.44 -6.99 8.83
CA ILE A 168 3.79 -7.29 8.34
C ILE A 168 4.85 -6.55 9.15
N MET A 169 4.63 -5.26 9.42
CA MET A 169 5.61 -4.40 10.11
C MET A 169 5.70 -4.68 11.62
N VAL A 170 4.63 -5.20 12.23
CA VAL A 170 4.52 -5.41 13.68
C VAL A 170 4.35 -6.90 14.02
N ARG A 171 4.83 -7.79 13.16
CA ARG A 171 4.71 -9.23 13.37
C ARG A 171 5.71 -9.70 14.44
N ALA A 172 5.31 -9.67 15.70
CA ALA A 172 6.02 -10.40 16.74
C ALA A 172 5.71 -11.90 16.60
N GLY A 173 6.74 -12.72 16.43
CA GLY A 173 6.62 -14.17 16.53
C GLY A 173 6.50 -14.60 18.02
N ASP A 174 5.73 -15.64 18.31
CA ASP A 174 5.59 -16.15 19.69
C ASP A 174 6.94 -16.50 20.32
N SER A 175 7.88 -17.00 19.51
CA SER A 175 9.26 -17.28 19.94
C SER A 175 10.04 -16.02 20.29
N GLU A 176 9.86 -14.93 19.53
CA GLU A 176 10.52 -13.66 19.82
C GLU A 176 9.97 -13.03 21.10
N VAL A 177 8.65 -13.07 21.30
CA VAL A 177 8.03 -12.58 22.53
C VAL A 177 8.57 -13.36 23.74
N LYS A 178 8.64 -14.68 23.67
CA LYS A 178 9.18 -15.54 24.73
C LYS A 178 10.64 -15.20 25.01
N MET A 179 11.46 -15.08 23.98
CA MET A 179 12.89 -14.73 24.11
C MET A 179 13.07 -13.36 24.79
N ARG A 180 12.35 -12.33 24.36
CA ARG A 180 12.44 -10.99 24.96
C ARG A 180 11.96 -10.97 26.40
N THR A 181 10.90 -11.71 26.74
CA THR A 181 10.40 -11.86 28.11
C THR A 181 11.42 -12.56 29.00
N SER A 182 12.09 -13.61 28.50
CA SER A 182 13.15 -14.31 29.25
C SER A 182 14.36 -13.45 29.51
N LEU A 183 14.73 -12.57 28.55
CA LEU A 183 15.83 -11.62 28.74
C LEU A 183 15.50 -10.55 29.79
N GLN A 184 14.25 -10.10 29.87
CA GLN A 184 13.83 -9.14 30.91
C GLN A 184 13.85 -9.76 32.29
N ALA A 185 13.42 -11.02 32.44
CA ALA A 185 13.48 -11.74 33.71
C ALA A 185 14.91 -12.05 34.18
N GLY A 186 15.89 -12.10 33.26
CA GLY A 186 17.32 -12.32 33.57
C GLY A 186 18.13 -11.07 33.92
N THR A 187 17.52 -9.88 33.86
CA THR A 187 18.19 -8.59 34.13
C THR A 187 17.92 -8.07 35.55
N GLU A 188 17.18 -8.82 36.36
CA GLU A 188 17.01 -8.57 37.78
C GLU A 188 18.12 -9.29 38.61
N PHE A 189 19.37 -8.91 38.39
CA PHE A 189 20.48 -9.28 39.26
C PHE A 189 21.29 -8.02 39.64
#